data_b1a8ff785c44cc62dc13aeb2ed5ab6e6
#
_entry.id   b1a8ff785c44cc62dc13aeb2ed5ab6e6
#
_cell.length_a   1.000
_cell.length_b   1.000
_cell.length_c   1.000
_cell.angle_alpha   90.00
_cell.angle_beta   90.00
_cell.angle_gamma   90.00
#
_symmetry.space_group_name_H-M   'P 1'
#
loop_
_entity.id
_entity.type
_entity.pdbx_description
1 polymer ?
#
loop_
_entity_poly.entity_id
_entity_poly.type
_entity_poly.pdbx_seq_one_letter_code
_entity_poly.pdbx_strand_id
1 'polypeptide(L)'
;MDIIKKTSTTHTGYLKNRSIQYIVLHYTAGTSSAKGVARNIAAMFANPNNRPASADFIVDDGEIVQYNPNIKDRYTYAVGGSPYTVKYTPLACTFYGKCKNHNSISIEMCSSKANKKSLQATDTDWSLSASVVDKAVELTKYLMRTYNIPADRVIMHHHVTGKLCPQPWCVNPRRLDGWNKFKERLTDKKKEVEDLTKQETEKLIAEKMAVIEKKLDEIKPKAYDTEQEIPDWYKDAYLKVKPVLKGRAEGKLDLSEDLLRILTLMDRLGILTTDLYPNGKE
;
A
#
# COMPACT_ATOMS: atom_id res chain seq x y z
N MET A 1 -5.18 -5.66 3.66
CA MET A 1 -6.61 -5.23 3.49
C MET A 1 -7.37 -6.29 2.72
N ASP A 2 -8.39 -6.86 3.34
CA ASP A 2 -9.25 -7.85 2.69
C ASP A 2 -10.51 -7.18 2.15
N ILE A 3 -10.78 -7.38 0.86
CA ILE A 3 -11.97 -6.85 0.19
C ILE A 3 -12.90 -8.01 -0.18
N ILE A 4 -14.10 -7.99 0.39
CA ILE A 4 -15.14 -8.98 0.11
C ILE A 4 -15.89 -8.58 -1.17
N LYS A 5 -15.93 -9.46 -2.15
CA LYS A 5 -16.66 -9.24 -3.39
C LYS A 5 -18.14 -9.65 -3.25
N LYS A 6 -19.04 -8.67 -3.29
CA LYS A 6 -20.49 -8.84 -3.39
C LYS A 6 -20.97 -8.04 -4.59
N THR A 7 -20.51 -8.44 -5.78
CA THR A 7 -20.59 -7.63 -6.98
C THR A 7 -21.89 -7.84 -7.75
N SER A 8 -22.39 -6.75 -8.35
CA SER A 8 -23.53 -6.75 -9.26
C SER A 8 -23.34 -5.66 -10.33
N THR A 9 -23.99 -5.85 -11.48
CA THR A 9 -24.08 -4.83 -12.53
C THR A 9 -25.35 -3.97 -12.41
N THR A 10 -26.27 -4.31 -11.50
CA THR A 10 -27.47 -3.52 -11.21
C THR A 10 -27.09 -2.11 -10.77
N HIS A 11 -27.82 -1.12 -11.21
CA HIS A 11 -27.57 0.31 -10.91
C HIS A 11 -26.11 0.75 -11.17
N THR A 12 -25.51 0.22 -12.25
CA THR A 12 -24.22 0.67 -12.76
C THR A 12 -24.32 1.06 -14.23
N GLY A 13 -23.55 2.06 -14.64
CA GLY A 13 -23.32 2.38 -16.04
C GLY A 13 -22.06 1.70 -16.58
N TYR A 14 -21.95 1.62 -17.90
CA TYR A 14 -20.78 1.09 -18.58
C TYR A 14 -20.09 2.19 -19.41
N LEU A 15 -18.78 2.31 -19.25
CA LEU A 15 -17.92 3.18 -20.06
C LEU A 15 -16.54 2.56 -20.12
N LYS A 16 -16.19 1.96 -21.26
CA LYS A 16 -14.93 1.28 -21.47
C LYS A 16 -13.72 2.21 -21.20
N ASN A 17 -12.78 1.76 -20.39
CA ASN A 17 -11.56 2.49 -20.03
C ASN A 17 -11.84 3.90 -19.49
N ARG A 18 -12.84 4.05 -18.59
CA ARG A 18 -13.19 5.36 -18.02
C ARG A 18 -12.00 6.03 -17.33
N SER A 19 -11.87 7.34 -17.51
CA SER A 19 -10.86 8.13 -16.80
C SER A 19 -11.32 8.38 -15.37
N ILE A 20 -10.70 7.70 -14.41
CA ILE A 20 -11.01 7.83 -12.97
C ILE A 20 -10.16 8.95 -12.40
N GLN A 21 -10.79 10.00 -11.89
CA GLN A 21 -10.12 11.22 -11.44
C GLN A 21 -10.38 11.55 -9.97
N TYR A 22 -11.45 11.00 -9.38
CA TYR A 22 -11.89 11.34 -8.03
C TYR A 22 -12.21 10.09 -7.21
N ILE A 23 -12.02 10.20 -5.89
CA ILE A 23 -12.60 9.31 -4.90
C ILE A 23 -13.59 10.12 -4.08
N VAL A 24 -14.82 9.64 -3.95
CA VAL A 24 -15.91 10.36 -3.27
C VAL A 24 -16.37 9.58 -2.05
N LEU A 25 -16.29 10.23 -0.88
CA LEU A 25 -16.77 9.68 0.38
C LEU A 25 -18.23 10.04 0.60
N HIS A 26 -19.01 9.01 1.00
CA HIS A 26 -20.41 9.10 1.34
C HIS A 26 -20.66 8.52 2.74
N TYR A 27 -21.86 8.69 3.28
CA TYR A 27 -22.37 7.95 4.42
C TYR A 27 -23.72 7.31 4.04
N THR A 28 -23.99 6.16 4.60
CA THR A 28 -25.19 5.38 4.23
C THR A 28 -26.49 5.96 4.75
N ALA A 29 -26.46 6.92 5.65
CA ALA A 29 -27.63 7.37 6.45
C ALA A 29 -28.34 6.19 7.15
N GLY A 30 -27.62 5.11 7.41
CA GLY A 30 -28.07 3.96 8.18
C GLY A 30 -27.83 4.17 9.68
N THR A 31 -28.59 3.46 10.52
CA THR A 31 -28.52 3.59 11.98
C THR A 31 -27.61 2.56 12.66
N SER A 32 -26.85 1.79 11.86
CA SER A 32 -25.90 0.79 12.33
C SER A 32 -24.71 0.70 11.39
N SER A 33 -23.52 0.60 11.98
CA SER A 33 -22.26 0.33 11.29
C SER A 33 -21.69 -1.06 11.59
N ALA A 34 -22.43 -1.91 12.29
CA ALA A 34 -21.98 -3.24 12.71
C ALA A 34 -21.52 -4.09 11.52
N LYS A 35 -20.58 -5.02 11.77
CA LYS A 35 -20.10 -5.99 10.76
C LYS A 35 -21.26 -6.69 10.04
N GLY A 36 -21.20 -6.75 8.72
CA GLY A 36 -22.22 -7.35 7.86
C GLY A 36 -23.23 -6.34 7.29
N VAL A 37 -23.31 -5.12 7.83
CA VAL A 37 -24.19 -4.06 7.28
C VAL A 37 -23.77 -3.70 5.85
N ALA A 38 -22.48 -3.65 5.56
CA ALA A 38 -21.97 -3.38 4.22
C ALA A 38 -22.46 -4.42 3.18
N ARG A 39 -22.54 -5.70 3.58
CA ARG A 39 -23.08 -6.77 2.70
C ARG A 39 -24.58 -6.59 2.45
N ASN A 40 -25.33 -6.18 3.47
CA ASN A 40 -26.77 -5.93 3.34
C ASN A 40 -27.04 -4.75 2.39
N ILE A 41 -26.22 -3.69 2.46
CA ILE A 41 -26.31 -2.54 1.55
C ILE A 41 -25.94 -2.95 0.12
N ALA A 42 -24.89 -3.78 -0.07
CA ALA A 42 -24.57 -4.31 -1.38
C ALA A 42 -25.73 -5.15 -1.96
N ALA A 43 -26.41 -5.97 -1.16
CA ALA A 43 -27.59 -6.72 -1.55
C ALA A 43 -28.78 -5.78 -1.90
N MET A 44 -28.96 -4.69 -1.15
CA MET A 44 -29.96 -3.68 -1.43
C MET A 44 -29.69 -2.98 -2.79
N PHE A 45 -28.44 -2.64 -3.10
CA PHE A 45 -28.04 -2.09 -4.40
C PHE A 45 -28.26 -3.07 -5.55
N ALA A 46 -28.12 -4.36 -5.31
CA ALA A 46 -28.32 -5.41 -6.30
C ALA A 46 -29.80 -5.68 -6.63
N ASN A 47 -30.73 -5.14 -5.85
CA ASN A 47 -32.16 -5.28 -6.12
C ASN A 47 -32.61 -4.26 -7.18
N PRO A 48 -33.01 -4.70 -8.38
CA PRO A 48 -33.43 -3.81 -9.49
C PRO A 48 -34.69 -3.01 -9.19
N ASN A 49 -35.51 -3.43 -8.23
CA ASN A 49 -36.73 -2.75 -7.84
C ASN A 49 -36.49 -1.57 -6.89
N ASN A 50 -35.30 -1.42 -6.37
CA ASN A 50 -34.92 -0.28 -5.52
C ASN A 50 -34.62 0.96 -6.39
N ARG A 51 -34.60 2.13 -5.73
CA ARG A 51 -34.14 3.36 -6.35
C ARG A 51 -32.74 3.14 -6.96
N PRO A 52 -32.50 3.62 -8.22
CA PRO A 52 -31.25 3.46 -8.89
C PRO A 52 -30.13 4.28 -8.20
N ALA A 53 -29.53 3.70 -7.17
CA ALA A 53 -28.39 4.23 -6.45
C ALA A 53 -27.46 3.07 -6.09
N SER A 54 -26.14 3.32 -6.11
CA SER A 54 -25.12 2.34 -5.76
C SER A 54 -23.79 3.04 -5.47
N ALA A 55 -22.86 2.33 -4.85
CA ALA A 55 -21.47 2.79 -4.66
C ALA A 55 -20.50 1.68 -5.06
N ASP A 56 -19.25 2.04 -5.39
CA ASP A 56 -18.24 1.06 -5.77
C ASP A 56 -17.84 0.18 -4.60
N PHE A 57 -17.73 0.80 -3.41
CA PHE A 57 -17.38 0.14 -2.16
C PHE A 57 -18.29 0.57 -1.02
N ILE A 58 -18.50 -0.33 -0.08
CA ILE A 58 -19.21 -0.08 1.18
C ILE A 58 -18.29 -0.54 2.33
N VAL A 59 -18.22 0.25 3.40
CA VAL A 59 -17.34 0.00 4.54
C VAL A 59 -18.16 0.01 5.82
N ASP A 60 -18.07 -1.06 6.62
CA ASP A 60 -18.63 -1.16 7.97
C ASP A 60 -17.54 -1.40 9.03
N ASP A 61 -17.91 -1.64 10.30
CA ASP A 61 -16.96 -1.82 11.38
C ASP A 61 -16.03 -3.04 11.19
N GLY A 62 -16.47 -4.06 10.46
CA GLY A 62 -15.73 -5.30 10.27
C GLY A 62 -15.16 -5.51 8.88
N GLU A 63 -15.75 -4.91 7.85
CA GLU A 63 -15.57 -5.35 6.47
C GLU A 63 -15.48 -4.18 5.47
N ILE A 64 -14.77 -4.45 4.37
CA ILE A 64 -14.82 -3.66 3.14
C ILE A 64 -15.46 -4.54 2.07
N VAL A 65 -16.54 -4.07 1.47
CA VAL A 65 -17.29 -4.79 0.45
C VAL A 65 -17.18 -4.06 -0.88
N GLN A 66 -16.73 -4.74 -1.91
CA GLN A 66 -16.76 -4.26 -3.29
C GLN A 66 -18.09 -4.66 -3.95
N TYR A 67 -18.81 -3.67 -4.47
CA TYR A 67 -20.06 -3.85 -5.21
C TYR A 67 -19.86 -3.81 -6.73
N ASN A 68 -19.14 -2.81 -7.25
CA ASN A 68 -18.85 -2.68 -8.67
C ASN A 68 -17.92 -3.80 -9.15
N PRO A 69 -18.35 -4.67 -10.09
CA PRO A 69 -17.54 -5.81 -10.55
C PRO A 69 -16.30 -5.40 -11.37
N ASN A 70 -16.33 -4.22 -11.98
CA ASN A 70 -15.26 -3.75 -12.85
C ASN A 70 -15.12 -2.22 -12.76
N ILE A 71 -14.31 -1.76 -11.85
CA ILE A 71 -14.07 -0.33 -11.60
C ILE A 71 -13.55 0.40 -12.85
N LYS A 72 -12.79 -0.28 -13.71
CA LYS A 72 -12.18 0.33 -14.90
C LYS A 72 -13.20 0.65 -16.01
N ASP A 73 -14.24 -0.16 -16.14
CA ASP A 73 -15.18 -0.05 -17.25
C ASP A 73 -16.63 0.23 -16.81
N ARG A 74 -16.90 0.24 -15.49
CA ARG A 74 -18.22 0.52 -14.93
C ARG A 74 -18.14 1.61 -13.87
N TYR A 75 -19.21 2.36 -13.75
CA TYR A 75 -19.40 3.38 -12.73
C TYR A 75 -20.73 3.20 -12.00
N THR A 76 -20.77 3.59 -10.76
CA THR A 76 -21.94 3.51 -9.87
C THR A 76 -22.72 4.82 -9.87
N TYR A 77 -23.95 4.79 -9.38
CA TYR A 77 -24.85 5.96 -9.36
C TYR A 77 -24.84 6.60 -7.96
N ALA A 78 -23.78 7.33 -7.64
CA ALA A 78 -23.54 7.88 -6.29
C ALA A 78 -23.49 9.40 -6.21
N VAL A 79 -22.98 10.09 -7.26
CA VAL A 79 -22.67 11.54 -7.18
C VAL A 79 -23.57 12.39 -8.11
N GLY A 80 -24.66 11.85 -8.59
CA GLY A 80 -25.63 12.57 -9.43
C GLY A 80 -26.48 13.57 -8.63
N GLY A 81 -27.22 14.40 -9.39
CA GLY A 81 -28.19 15.33 -8.85
C GLY A 81 -27.86 16.81 -9.09
N SER A 82 -28.84 17.67 -8.83
CA SER A 82 -28.71 19.12 -8.91
C SER A 82 -28.04 19.67 -7.65
N PRO A 83 -27.38 20.84 -7.73
CA PRO A 83 -26.78 21.45 -6.55
C PRO A 83 -27.85 21.88 -5.56
N TYR A 84 -27.55 21.64 -4.27
CA TYR A 84 -28.39 22.13 -3.17
C TYR A 84 -28.23 23.64 -3.04
N THR A 85 -29.34 24.33 -2.79
CA THR A 85 -29.37 25.78 -2.62
C THR A 85 -28.73 26.21 -1.30
N VAL A 86 -28.93 25.45 -0.22
CA VAL A 86 -28.35 25.73 1.10
C VAL A 86 -26.92 25.18 1.15
N LYS A 87 -25.96 26.06 1.36
CA LYS A 87 -24.55 25.72 1.49
C LYS A 87 -24.17 25.70 2.97
N TYR A 88 -24.06 24.52 3.55
CA TYR A 88 -23.72 24.34 4.97
C TYR A 88 -22.24 24.59 5.29
N THR A 89 -21.37 24.52 4.30
CA THR A 89 -19.93 24.81 4.44
C THR A 89 -19.40 25.54 3.20
N PRO A 90 -18.25 26.23 3.28
CA PRO A 90 -17.60 26.82 2.10
C PRO A 90 -17.18 25.78 1.03
N LEU A 91 -17.12 24.51 1.40
CA LEU A 91 -16.72 23.42 0.50
C LEU A 91 -17.87 22.92 -0.39
N ALA A 92 -19.12 23.34 -0.11
CA ALA A 92 -20.29 22.91 -0.88
C ALA A 92 -20.17 23.28 -2.36
N CYS A 93 -20.44 22.32 -3.25
CA CYS A 93 -20.48 22.51 -4.71
C CYS A 93 -19.14 22.92 -5.38
N THR A 94 -17.99 22.85 -4.70
CA THR A 94 -16.69 23.25 -5.28
C THR A 94 -16.23 22.37 -6.45
N PHE A 95 -16.79 21.15 -6.55
CA PHE A 95 -16.55 20.19 -7.64
C PHE A 95 -17.80 19.92 -8.49
N TYR A 96 -18.84 20.76 -8.37
CA TYR A 96 -20.03 20.62 -9.21
C TYR A 96 -19.68 20.73 -10.70
N GLY A 97 -20.23 19.84 -11.52
CA GLY A 97 -19.94 19.76 -12.96
C GLY A 97 -18.59 19.13 -13.32
N LYS A 98 -17.64 19.06 -12.37
CA LYS A 98 -16.30 18.46 -12.56
C LYS A 98 -16.28 16.98 -12.18
N CYS A 99 -16.75 16.64 -10.98
CA CYS A 99 -16.87 15.26 -10.52
C CYS A 99 -18.24 14.69 -10.92
N LYS A 100 -18.23 13.52 -11.56
CA LYS A 100 -19.40 12.82 -12.08
C LYS A 100 -19.27 11.32 -11.78
N ASN A 101 -20.38 10.57 -11.89
CA ASN A 101 -20.37 9.12 -11.69
C ASN A 101 -19.29 8.41 -12.52
N HIS A 102 -19.15 8.78 -13.79
CA HIS A 102 -18.25 8.08 -14.72
C HIS A 102 -16.74 8.39 -14.50
N ASN A 103 -16.39 9.44 -13.76
CA ASN A 103 -15.00 9.78 -13.49
C ASN A 103 -14.62 9.68 -12.00
N SER A 104 -15.45 9.04 -11.18
CA SER A 104 -15.21 8.87 -9.75
C SER A 104 -15.38 7.43 -9.27
N ILE A 105 -14.73 7.09 -8.16
CA ILE A 105 -14.96 5.90 -7.34
C ILE A 105 -15.67 6.37 -6.08
N SER A 106 -16.78 5.73 -5.72
CA SER A 106 -17.60 6.10 -4.56
C SER A 106 -17.45 5.08 -3.44
N ILE A 107 -17.23 5.58 -2.21
CA ILE A 107 -17.11 4.79 -0.97
C ILE A 107 -18.24 5.19 -0.02
N GLU A 108 -19.14 4.27 0.28
CA GLU A 108 -20.20 4.42 1.29
C GLU A 108 -19.68 3.95 2.66
N MET A 109 -19.62 4.85 3.62
CA MET A 109 -19.28 4.56 5.01
C MET A 109 -20.56 4.28 5.81
N CYS A 110 -20.68 3.10 6.41
CA CYS A 110 -21.80 2.77 7.27
C CYS A 110 -21.83 3.69 8.49
N SER A 111 -22.90 4.44 8.65
CA SER A 111 -23.10 5.35 9.74
C SER A 111 -23.90 4.73 10.89
N SER A 112 -23.80 5.34 12.04
CA SER A 112 -24.64 5.08 13.21
C SER A 112 -25.39 6.34 13.62
N LYS A 113 -26.46 6.17 14.38
CA LYS A 113 -27.28 7.26 14.88
C LYS A 113 -27.78 6.95 16.29
N ALA A 114 -27.67 7.91 17.21
CA ALA A 114 -28.10 7.73 18.59
C ALA A 114 -29.63 7.72 18.69
N ASN A 115 -30.28 8.74 18.12
CA ASN A 115 -31.75 8.81 18.09
C ASN A 115 -32.28 8.20 16.77
N LYS A 116 -32.76 6.95 16.83
CA LYS A 116 -33.31 6.23 15.68
C LYS A 116 -34.75 6.63 15.31
N LYS A 117 -35.40 7.48 16.11
CA LYS A 117 -36.79 7.96 15.85
C LYS A 117 -36.82 9.06 14.78
N SER A 118 -35.71 9.78 14.57
CA SER A 118 -35.58 10.77 13.50
C SER A 118 -34.45 10.37 12.57
N LEU A 119 -34.66 10.52 11.27
CA LEU A 119 -33.68 10.21 10.21
C LEU A 119 -33.41 11.43 9.32
N GLN A 120 -33.60 12.64 9.88
CA GLN A 120 -33.37 13.86 9.11
C GLN A 120 -31.88 14.04 8.84
N ALA A 121 -31.54 14.45 7.62
CA ALA A 121 -30.15 14.74 7.26
C ALA A 121 -29.53 15.88 8.09
N THR A 122 -30.35 16.74 8.69
CA THR A 122 -29.94 17.85 9.55
C THR A 122 -29.73 17.46 11.02
N ASP A 123 -30.11 16.24 11.40
CA ASP A 123 -29.91 15.75 12.78
C ASP A 123 -28.42 15.73 13.13
N THR A 124 -28.08 16.14 14.34
CA THR A 124 -26.67 16.32 14.74
C THR A 124 -26.04 15.08 15.37
N ASP A 125 -26.78 14.00 15.55
CA ASP A 125 -26.38 12.76 16.21
C ASP A 125 -25.94 11.63 15.27
N TRP A 126 -25.80 11.91 13.97
CA TRP A 126 -25.15 11.02 13.01
C TRP A 126 -23.66 10.89 13.35
N SER A 127 -23.14 9.68 13.27
CA SER A 127 -21.73 9.39 13.57
C SER A 127 -21.13 8.35 12.62
N LEU A 128 -19.81 8.39 12.51
CA LEU A 128 -18.97 7.36 11.90
C LEU A 128 -18.06 6.82 12.99
N SER A 129 -18.04 5.50 13.19
CA SER A 129 -17.15 4.87 14.16
C SER A 129 -15.67 5.00 13.71
N ALA A 130 -14.76 4.92 14.66
CA ALA A 130 -13.32 4.92 14.36
C ALA A 130 -12.95 3.80 13.39
N SER A 131 -13.51 2.59 13.59
CA SER A 131 -13.25 1.42 12.73
C SER A 131 -13.69 1.63 11.28
N VAL A 132 -14.86 2.22 11.04
CA VAL A 132 -15.33 2.59 9.69
C VAL A 132 -14.39 3.61 9.06
N VAL A 133 -13.99 4.64 9.81
CA VAL A 133 -13.06 5.66 9.31
C VAL A 133 -11.69 5.07 9.00
N ASP A 134 -11.15 4.19 9.85
CA ASP A 134 -9.86 3.53 9.66
C ASP A 134 -9.84 2.71 8.36
N LYS A 135 -10.87 1.88 8.15
CA LYS A 135 -11.02 1.09 6.93
C LYS A 135 -11.23 1.97 5.68
N ALA A 136 -11.98 3.06 5.81
CA ALA A 136 -12.16 4.01 4.71
C ALA A 136 -10.84 4.71 4.34
N VAL A 137 -9.97 5.05 5.30
CA VAL A 137 -8.62 5.57 5.04
C VAL A 137 -7.77 4.53 4.31
N GLU A 138 -7.73 3.30 4.82
CA GLU A 138 -6.98 2.20 4.22
C GLU A 138 -7.39 1.95 2.76
N LEU A 139 -8.70 1.81 2.50
CA LEU A 139 -9.26 1.65 1.17
C LEU A 139 -8.94 2.85 0.27
N THR A 140 -9.10 4.08 0.78
CA THR A 140 -8.85 5.30 0.01
C THR A 140 -7.39 5.38 -0.41
N LYS A 141 -6.43 5.11 0.47
CA LYS A 141 -5.00 5.06 0.15
C LYS A 141 -4.69 4.00 -0.91
N TYR A 142 -5.28 2.81 -0.79
CA TYR A 142 -5.16 1.76 -1.79
C TYR A 142 -5.64 2.24 -3.18
N LEU A 143 -6.84 2.84 -3.26
CA LEU A 143 -7.40 3.35 -4.49
C LEU A 143 -6.61 4.53 -5.07
N MET A 144 -6.11 5.43 -4.23
CA MET A 144 -5.21 6.52 -4.65
C MET A 144 -3.98 5.99 -5.38
N ARG A 145 -3.32 4.97 -4.80
CA ARG A 145 -2.15 4.33 -5.44
C ARG A 145 -2.52 3.60 -6.73
N THR A 146 -3.61 2.81 -6.70
CA THR A 146 -4.04 1.96 -7.82
C THR A 146 -4.42 2.78 -9.06
N TYR A 147 -5.08 3.93 -8.86
CA TYR A 147 -5.61 4.76 -9.93
C TYR A 147 -4.87 6.09 -10.10
N ASN A 148 -3.75 6.29 -9.39
CA ASN A 148 -2.95 7.51 -9.42
C ASN A 148 -3.78 8.78 -9.12
N ILE A 149 -4.64 8.71 -8.08
CA ILE A 149 -5.51 9.83 -7.68
C ILE A 149 -4.84 10.60 -6.56
N PRO A 150 -4.52 11.90 -6.75
CA PRO A 150 -3.90 12.69 -5.71
C PRO A 150 -4.87 13.04 -4.58
N ALA A 151 -4.34 13.35 -3.40
CA ALA A 151 -5.14 13.58 -2.20
C ALA A 151 -6.14 14.74 -2.32
N ASP A 152 -5.89 15.76 -3.11
CA ASP A 152 -6.80 16.88 -3.37
C ASP A 152 -8.03 16.49 -4.19
N ARG A 153 -7.98 15.33 -4.85
CA ARG A 153 -9.11 14.73 -5.59
C ARG A 153 -9.85 13.64 -4.81
N VAL A 154 -9.49 13.41 -3.57
CA VAL A 154 -10.32 12.72 -2.58
C VAL A 154 -11.24 13.74 -1.95
N ILE A 155 -12.55 13.61 -2.17
CA ILE A 155 -13.56 14.61 -1.83
C ILE A 155 -14.78 13.98 -1.15
N MET A 156 -15.62 14.79 -0.52
CA MET A 156 -16.94 14.39 -0.04
C MET A 156 -18.00 14.61 -1.14
N HIS A 157 -19.11 13.87 -1.12
CA HIS A 157 -20.27 14.17 -1.97
C HIS A 157 -20.77 15.62 -1.77
N HIS A 158 -20.62 16.16 -0.56
CA HIS A 158 -20.88 17.56 -0.25
C HIS A 158 -20.15 18.54 -1.19
N HIS A 159 -18.91 18.24 -1.56
CA HIS A 159 -18.15 19.05 -2.51
C HIS A 159 -18.74 19.01 -3.94
N VAL A 160 -19.51 17.97 -4.28
CA VAL A 160 -20.10 17.83 -5.62
C VAL A 160 -21.42 18.58 -5.72
N THR A 161 -22.39 18.26 -4.86
CA THR A 161 -23.74 18.81 -4.97
C THR A 161 -24.16 19.71 -3.79
N GLY A 162 -23.34 19.82 -2.74
CA GLY A 162 -23.73 20.51 -1.51
C GLY A 162 -24.62 19.66 -0.59
N LYS A 163 -24.99 18.42 -1.00
CA LYS A 163 -25.73 17.48 -0.14
C LYS A 163 -24.99 17.27 1.19
N LEU A 164 -25.72 17.13 2.31
CA LEU A 164 -25.12 16.76 3.60
C LEU A 164 -24.63 15.31 3.58
N CYS A 165 -23.48 15.07 2.92
CA CYS A 165 -22.93 13.74 2.71
C CYS A 165 -21.40 13.78 2.56
N PRO A 166 -20.63 13.14 3.45
CA PRO A 166 -21.06 12.49 4.72
C PRO A 166 -21.56 13.51 5.74
N GLN A 167 -22.75 13.32 6.22
CA GLN A 167 -23.36 14.27 7.16
C GLN A 167 -22.53 14.50 8.42
N PRO A 168 -21.91 13.47 9.07
CA PRO A 168 -21.07 13.69 10.26
C PRO A 168 -19.93 14.70 10.06
N TRP A 169 -19.54 14.97 8.82
CA TRP A 169 -18.43 15.87 8.47
C TRP A 169 -18.85 17.19 7.84
N CYS A 170 -20.16 17.44 7.60
CA CYS A 170 -20.63 18.59 6.82
C CYS A 170 -21.44 19.64 7.59
N VAL A 171 -22.00 19.33 8.78
CA VAL A 171 -23.12 20.13 9.32
C VAL A 171 -22.69 21.39 10.07
N ASN A 172 -21.52 21.42 10.67
CA ASN A 172 -20.99 22.62 11.31
C ASN A 172 -19.44 22.67 11.23
N PRO A 173 -18.81 23.83 11.51
CA PRO A 173 -17.36 23.98 11.42
C PRO A 173 -16.55 22.96 12.21
N ARG A 174 -17.03 22.53 13.40
CA ARG A 174 -16.36 21.50 14.22
C ARG A 174 -16.39 20.12 13.57
N ARG A 175 -17.36 19.83 12.70
CA ARG A 175 -17.47 18.54 12.01
C ARG A 175 -16.53 18.41 10.83
N LEU A 176 -16.08 19.53 10.25
CA LEU A 176 -14.97 19.54 9.31
C LEU A 176 -13.67 19.02 9.93
N ASP A 177 -13.54 19.02 11.27
CA ASP A 177 -12.37 18.42 11.93
C ASP A 177 -12.23 16.93 11.61
N GLY A 178 -13.35 16.19 11.55
CA GLY A 178 -13.34 14.77 11.15
C GLY A 178 -12.86 14.59 9.71
N TRP A 179 -13.32 15.44 8.81
CA TRP A 179 -12.85 15.49 7.41
C TRP A 179 -11.36 15.86 7.33
N ASN A 180 -10.93 16.90 8.04
CA ASN A 180 -9.54 17.34 8.03
C ASN A 180 -8.60 16.25 8.55
N LYS A 181 -8.94 15.61 9.68
CA LYS A 181 -8.21 14.45 10.21
C LYS A 181 -8.14 13.28 9.22
N PHE A 182 -9.24 13.01 8.51
CA PHE A 182 -9.26 12.01 7.45
C PHE A 182 -8.26 12.37 6.34
N LYS A 183 -8.25 13.63 5.88
CA LYS A 183 -7.34 14.12 4.83
C LYS A 183 -5.88 14.08 5.27
N GLU A 184 -5.55 14.48 6.48
CA GLU A 184 -4.20 14.41 7.06
C GLU A 184 -3.67 12.98 7.00
N ARG A 185 -4.50 11.99 7.36
CA ARG A 185 -4.14 10.58 7.32
C ARG A 185 -3.85 10.06 5.90
N LEU A 186 -4.39 10.67 4.85
CA LEU A 186 -4.09 10.28 3.47
C LEU A 186 -2.68 10.70 3.01
N THR A 187 -2.10 11.72 3.64
CA THR A 187 -0.79 12.30 3.29
C THR A 187 0.32 11.94 4.26
N ASP A 188 0.01 11.24 5.35
CA ASP A 188 0.97 10.87 6.38
C ASP A 188 1.91 9.75 5.90
N LYS A 189 3.10 10.16 5.43
CA LYS A 189 4.14 9.24 4.94
C LYS A 189 4.67 8.26 5.99
N LYS A 190 4.62 8.63 7.29
CA LYS A 190 5.04 7.71 8.37
C LYS A 190 4.11 6.50 8.48
N LYS A 191 2.80 6.70 8.29
CA LYS A 191 1.83 5.60 8.29
C LYS A 191 1.82 4.76 7.01
N GLU A 192 2.32 5.29 5.88
CA GLU A 192 2.42 4.48 4.64
C GLU A 192 3.34 3.26 4.81
N VAL A 193 4.34 3.35 5.69
CA VAL A 193 5.23 2.22 6.01
C VAL A 193 4.54 1.22 6.96
N GLU A 194 3.69 1.70 7.87
CA GLU A 194 2.91 0.84 8.79
C GLU A 194 1.71 0.18 8.11
N ASP A 195 1.14 0.82 7.06
CA ASP A 195 -0.02 0.32 6.31
C ASP A 195 0.36 -0.71 5.21
N LEU A 196 1.65 -0.97 4.98
CA LEU A 196 2.08 -2.10 4.14
C LEU A 196 1.64 -3.39 4.81
N THR A 197 0.91 -4.24 4.08
CA THR A 197 0.58 -5.57 4.61
C THR A 197 1.89 -6.33 4.90
N LYS A 198 1.88 -7.20 5.91
CA LYS A 198 3.04 -8.05 6.22
C LYS A 198 3.58 -8.74 4.96
N GLN A 199 2.69 -9.19 4.09
CA GLN A 199 3.02 -9.88 2.84
C GLN A 199 3.68 -8.94 1.80
N GLU A 200 3.20 -7.69 1.66
CA GLU A 200 3.83 -6.68 0.79
C GLU A 200 5.21 -6.28 1.31
N THR A 201 5.35 -6.16 2.64
CA THR A 201 6.62 -5.87 3.30
C THR A 201 7.61 -7.03 3.11
N GLU A 202 7.20 -8.27 3.33
CA GLU A 202 8.03 -9.47 3.12
C GLU A 202 8.48 -9.58 1.66
N LYS A 203 7.58 -9.32 0.70
CA LYS A 203 7.92 -9.32 -0.72
C LYS A 203 8.95 -8.25 -1.07
N LEU A 204 8.77 -7.03 -0.58
CA LEU A 204 9.71 -5.92 -0.83
C LEU A 204 11.08 -6.20 -0.20
N ILE A 205 11.09 -6.76 1.01
CA ILE A 205 12.33 -7.20 1.67
C ILE A 205 13.03 -8.27 0.84
N ALA A 206 12.30 -9.29 0.39
CA ALA A 206 12.87 -10.36 -0.44
C ALA A 206 13.48 -9.82 -1.75
N GLU A 207 12.79 -8.92 -2.44
CA GLU A 207 13.29 -8.26 -3.66
C GLU A 207 14.58 -7.45 -3.41
N LYS A 208 14.63 -6.72 -2.29
CA LYS A 208 15.82 -5.93 -1.93
C LYS A 208 16.97 -6.82 -1.47
N MET A 209 16.70 -7.90 -0.74
CA MET A 209 17.71 -8.88 -0.32
C MET A 209 18.36 -9.56 -1.52
N ALA A 210 17.57 -9.99 -2.52
CA ALA A 210 18.10 -10.57 -3.75
C ALA A 210 19.06 -9.62 -4.50
N VAL A 211 18.76 -8.32 -4.54
CA VAL A 211 19.64 -7.32 -5.14
C VAL A 211 20.93 -7.14 -4.33
N ILE A 212 20.85 -7.18 -3.00
CA ILE A 212 22.01 -7.07 -2.10
C ILE A 212 22.88 -8.32 -2.23
N GLU A 213 22.31 -9.52 -2.24
CA GLU A 213 23.03 -10.78 -2.42
C GLU A 213 23.77 -10.79 -3.75
N LYS A 214 23.14 -10.38 -4.85
CA LYS A 214 23.81 -10.26 -6.15
C LYS A 214 25.00 -9.29 -6.09
N LYS A 215 24.84 -8.11 -5.48
CA LYS A 215 25.94 -7.16 -5.33
C LYS A 215 27.04 -7.67 -4.40
N LEU A 216 26.68 -8.43 -3.36
CA LEU A 216 27.65 -9.06 -2.47
C LEU A 216 28.49 -10.09 -3.21
N ASP A 217 27.89 -10.90 -4.08
CA ASP A 217 28.60 -11.86 -4.92
C ASP A 217 29.54 -11.18 -5.93
N GLU A 218 29.15 -10.00 -6.43
CA GLU A 218 30.00 -9.17 -7.30
C GLU A 218 31.23 -8.58 -6.57
N ILE A 219 31.14 -8.39 -5.24
CA ILE A 219 32.17 -7.77 -4.39
C ILE A 219 33.02 -8.82 -3.68
N LYS A 220 32.55 -10.07 -3.56
CA LYS A 220 33.33 -11.14 -2.91
C LYS A 220 34.68 -11.28 -3.55
N PRO A 221 35.77 -11.16 -2.78
CA PRO A 221 37.10 -11.43 -3.33
C PRO A 221 37.14 -12.88 -3.82
N LYS A 222 37.73 -13.07 -4.98
CA LYS A 222 37.91 -14.40 -5.55
C LYS A 222 38.69 -15.25 -4.56
N ALA A 223 38.15 -16.37 -4.14
CA ALA A 223 38.80 -17.34 -3.29
C ALA A 223 39.29 -18.54 -4.11
N TYR A 224 40.38 -19.13 -3.70
CA TYR A 224 40.97 -20.31 -4.33
C TYR A 224 41.01 -21.43 -3.29
N ASP A 225 40.23 -22.47 -3.56
CA ASP A 225 40.06 -23.61 -2.65
C ASP A 225 40.99 -24.78 -2.94
N THR A 226 41.53 -24.84 -4.15
CA THR A 226 42.42 -25.91 -4.59
C THR A 226 43.72 -25.38 -5.20
N GLU A 227 44.77 -26.19 -5.21
CA GLU A 227 46.06 -25.84 -5.80
C GLU A 227 45.98 -25.58 -7.30
N GLN A 228 45.04 -26.24 -8.00
CA GLN A 228 44.87 -26.08 -9.46
C GLN A 228 44.27 -24.70 -9.80
N GLU A 229 43.56 -24.10 -8.88
CA GLU A 229 42.92 -22.77 -9.06
C GLU A 229 43.94 -21.64 -8.84
N ILE A 230 45.12 -21.91 -8.27
CA ILE A 230 46.12 -20.90 -7.93
C ILE A 230 46.67 -20.29 -9.25
N PRO A 231 46.62 -18.95 -9.42
CA PRO A 231 47.14 -18.30 -10.60
C PRO A 231 48.63 -18.45 -10.74
N ASP A 232 49.15 -18.53 -12.01
CA ASP A 232 50.59 -18.71 -12.30
C ASP A 232 51.46 -17.64 -11.63
N TRP A 233 50.99 -16.39 -11.56
CA TRP A 233 51.71 -15.28 -10.93
C TRP A 233 51.95 -15.43 -9.40
N TYR A 234 51.26 -16.36 -8.78
CA TYR A 234 51.38 -16.63 -7.35
C TYR A 234 52.08 -17.95 -7.02
N LYS A 235 52.27 -18.83 -7.96
CA LYS A 235 52.77 -20.19 -7.74
C LYS A 235 54.06 -20.22 -6.97
N ASP A 236 55.02 -19.33 -7.28
CA ASP A 236 56.32 -19.30 -6.61
C ASP A 236 56.18 -18.91 -5.12
N ALA A 237 55.39 -17.90 -4.81
CA ALA A 237 55.11 -17.51 -3.44
C ALA A 237 54.33 -18.59 -2.67
N TYR A 238 53.38 -19.24 -3.34
CA TYR A 238 52.61 -20.35 -2.78
C TYR A 238 53.49 -21.52 -2.36
N LEU A 239 54.41 -21.95 -3.21
CA LEU A 239 55.32 -23.07 -2.89
C LEU A 239 56.16 -22.81 -1.64
N LYS A 240 56.51 -21.54 -1.40
CA LYS A 240 57.28 -21.15 -0.18
C LYS A 240 56.43 -21.20 1.11
N VAL A 241 55.14 -20.85 1.02
CA VAL A 241 54.26 -20.81 2.20
C VAL A 241 53.43 -22.10 2.38
N LYS A 242 53.35 -22.95 1.36
CA LYS A 242 52.58 -24.21 1.39
C LYS A 242 52.87 -25.08 2.63
N PRO A 243 54.11 -25.24 3.10
CA PRO A 243 54.40 -26.07 4.29
C PRO A 243 53.75 -25.60 5.58
N VAL A 244 53.36 -24.30 5.66
CA VAL A 244 52.78 -23.68 6.85
C VAL A 244 51.31 -23.28 6.70
N LEU A 245 50.78 -23.35 5.48
CA LEU A 245 49.39 -23.12 5.24
C LEU A 245 48.54 -24.24 5.86
N LYS A 246 47.75 -23.87 6.86
CA LYS A 246 46.72 -24.76 7.41
C LYS A 246 45.42 -24.43 6.67
N GLY A 247 44.99 -25.32 5.78
CA GLY A 247 43.66 -25.21 5.14
C GLY A 247 42.52 -25.34 6.15
N ARG A 248 41.32 -25.01 5.73
CA ARG A 248 40.09 -25.32 6.50
C ARG A 248 39.96 -26.84 6.67
N ALA A 249 39.20 -27.24 7.70
CA ALA A 249 38.67 -28.61 7.79
C ALA A 249 38.07 -29.02 6.42
N GLU A 250 38.44 -30.19 5.91
CA GLU A 250 38.04 -30.74 4.58
C GLU A 250 39.04 -30.47 3.42
N GLY A 251 40.24 -29.98 3.69
CA GLY A 251 41.31 -29.90 2.66
C GLY A 251 41.20 -28.74 1.69
N LYS A 252 40.39 -27.74 2.01
CA LYS A 252 40.29 -26.49 1.22
C LYS A 252 41.33 -25.49 1.65
N LEU A 253 41.94 -24.78 0.70
CA LEU A 253 42.98 -23.79 0.94
C LEU A 253 42.48 -22.48 1.53
N ASP A 254 41.24 -22.05 1.14
CA ASP A 254 40.59 -20.80 1.57
C ASP A 254 41.49 -19.55 1.39
N LEU A 255 42.16 -19.47 0.24
CA LEU A 255 43.06 -18.36 -0.10
C LEU A 255 42.29 -17.29 -0.86
N SER A 256 42.12 -16.11 -0.27
CA SER A 256 41.57 -14.97 -1.00
C SER A 256 42.57 -14.35 -1.95
N GLU A 257 42.10 -13.71 -3.02
CA GLU A 257 42.96 -13.00 -3.97
C GLU A 257 43.85 -11.95 -3.27
N ASP A 258 43.33 -11.26 -2.27
CA ASP A 258 44.08 -10.25 -1.52
C ASP A 258 45.23 -10.89 -0.72
N LEU A 259 44.99 -12.05 -0.09
CA LEU A 259 46.03 -12.78 0.61
C LEU A 259 47.10 -13.23 -0.39
N LEU A 260 46.74 -13.74 -1.57
CA LEU A 260 47.68 -14.11 -2.63
C LEU A 260 48.55 -12.94 -3.05
N ARG A 261 47.97 -11.76 -3.22
CA ARG A 261 48.69 -10.53 -3.60
C ARG A 261 49.65 -10.10 -2.51
N ILE A 262 49.25 -10.14 -1.23
CA ILE A 262 50.13 -9.82 -0.10
C ILE A 262 51.31 -10.78 -0.05
N LEU A 263 51.07 -12.07 -0.13
CA LEU A 263 52.14 -13.09 -0.09
C LEU A 263 53.08 -12.97 -1.28
N THR A 264 52.56 -12.65 -2.47
CA THR A 264 53.41 -12.40 -3.65
C THR A 264 54.28 -11.15 -3.47
N LEU A 265 53.75 -10.10 -2.86
CA LEU A 265 54.52 -8.89 -2.53
C LEU A 265 55.63 -9.20 -1.52
N MET A 266 55.33 -9.96 -0.47
CA MET A 266 56.31 -10.39 0.55
C MET A 266 57.38 -11.24 -0.08
N ASP A 267 57.08 -12.13 -1.03
CA ASP A 267 58.05 -12.93 -1.77
C ASP A 267 58.97 -12.05 -2.59
N ARG A 268 58.46 -11.13 -3.38
CA ARG A 268 59.24 -10.17 -4.18
C ARG A 268 60.14 -9.25 -3.36
N LEU A 269 59.72 -8.95 -2.13
CA LEU A 269 60.52 -8.18 -1.18
C LEU A 269 61.56 -9.02 -0.44
N GLY A 270 61.67 -10.34 -0.73
CA GLY A 270 62.60 -11.26 -0.07
C GLY A 270 62.25 -11.57 1.40
N ILE A 271 61.00 -11.29 1.81
CA ILE A 271 60.53 -11.55 3.18
C ILE A 271 60.19 -13.03 3.36
N LEU A 272 59.64 -13.67 2.31
CA LEU A 272 59.37 -15.10 2.31
C LEU A 272 60.64 -15.85 1.90
N THR A 273 61.46 -16.25 2.88
CA THR A 273 62.64 -17.06 2.66
C THR A 273 62.36 -18.50 3.12
N THR A 274 62.95 -19.48 2.41
CA THR A 274 62.85 -20.90 2.80
C THR A 274 63.47 -21.19 4.15
N ASP A 275 64.26 -20.28 4.67
CA ASP A 275 64.98 -20.40 5.97
C ASP A 275 64.10 -20.01 7.17
N LEU A 276 62.95 -19.33 6.93
CA LEU A 276 62.02 -19.02 8.02
C LEU A 276 61.31 -20.28 8.61
N TYR A 277 61.36 -21.39 7.88
CA TYR A 277 60.79 -22.65 8.30
C TYR A 277 61.76 -23.79 7.97
N PRO A 278 62.86 -23.92 8.73
CA PRO A 278 63.79 -25.03 8.53
C PRO A 278 63.07 -26.33 8.89
N ASN A 279 62.75 -27.11 7.88
CA ASN A 279 62.32 -28.50 7.92
C ASN A 279 61.28 -28.81 9.02
N GLY A 280 60.05 -29.05 8.62
CA GLY A 280 59.04 -29.66 9.46
C GLY A 280 59.60 -30.85 10.23
N LYS A 281 59.93 -30.63 11.46
CA LYS A 281 60.05 -31.65 12.46
C LYS A 281 59.05 -31.31 13.56
N GLU A 282 58.02 -32.17 13.57
CA GLU A 282 57.01 -32.48 14.56
C GLU A 282 55.92 -31.44 14.81
#